data_48f12bd571dafa9611c031aa0a561c4a
#
_entry.id   48f12bd571dafa9611c031aa0a561c4a
#
_cell.length_a   1.000
_cell.length_b   1.000
_cell.length_c   1.000
_cell.angle_alpha   90.00
_cell.angle_beta   90.00
_cell.angle_gamma   90.00
#
_symmetry.space_group_name_H-M   'P 1'
#
loop_
_entity.id
_entity.type
_entity.pdbx_description
1 polymer ?
#
loop_
_entity_poly.entity_id
_entity_poly.type
_entity_poly.pdbx_seq_one_letter_code
_entity_poly.pdbx_strand_id
1 'polypeptide(L)'
;MQNEINIMIELQHFWDNVIKFESEIVRCNKSIKIWEDRLSEITAKVSQTELKFKNHRLNLKKNELDLEEIENRIRKTEQRKDQLKSEREIEAQNNELIRLNDTKEKLESVILELLENVEKTEKLLADLSNEFFGTDKQVKNDIEELNRKISEYKKESESYRNKFSELIESLSPTNKAKFSKLVNSKDGVAIAKLNGETCSRCNFKVPSSLAVSASSHKKIEVCTNCGRFIY
;
A
#
# COMPACT_ATOMS: atom_id res chain seq x y z
N MET A 1 44.35 -13.98 -22.25
CA MET A 1 44.14 -12.61 -21.70
C MET A 1 43.00 -11.90 -22.41
N GLN A 2 43.03 -11.77 -23.73
CA GLN A 2 41.86 -11.22 -24.49
C GLN A 2 40.57 -12.02 -24.23
N ASN A 3 40.66 -13.35 -24.05
CA ASN A 3 39.53 -14.19 -23.71
C ASN A 3 38.95 -13.87 -22.30
N GLU A 4 39.80 -13.62 -21.29
CA GLU A 4 39.29 -13.30 -19.93
C GLU A 4 38.60 -11.93 -19.85
N ILE A 5 39.04 -10.92 -20.63
CA ILE A 5 38.35 -9.61 -20.68
C ILE A 5 36.96 -9.79 -21.28
N ASN A 6 36.82 -10.56 -22.36
CA ASN A 6 35.52 -10.85 -22.96
C ASN A 6 34.62 -11.62 -22.00
N ILE A 7 35.15 -12.58 -21.26
CA ILE A 7 34.45 -13.31 -20.19
C ILE A 7 33.97 -12.31 -19.11
N MET A 8 34.81 -11.37 -18.67
CA MET A 8 34.43 -10.38 -17.67
C MET A 8 33.33 -9.44 -18.16
N ILE A 9 33.33 -9.06 -19.45
CA ILE A 9 32.29 -8.24 -20.06
C ILE A 9 30.96 -9.02 -20.05
N GLU A 10 30.99 -10.30 -20.44
CA GLU A 10 29.81 -11.15 -20.47
C GLU A 10 29.29 -11.42 -19.04
N LEU A 11 30.16 -11.66 -18.07
CA LEU A 11 29.81 -11.77 -16.67
C LEU A 11 29.12 -10.50 -16.14
N GLN A 12 29.63 -9.33 -16.50
CA GLN A 12 29.00 -8.07 -16.14
C GLN A 12 27.60 -7.94 -16.74
N HIS A 13 27.46 -8.32 -18.01
CA HIS A 13 26.15 -8.32 -18.68
C HIS A 13 25.15 -9.25 -17.96
N PHE A 14 25.57 -10.45 -17.55
CA PHE A 14 24.70 -11.35 -16.80
C PHE A 14 24.30 -10.73 -15.46
N TRP A 15 25.25 -10.14 -14.75
CA TRP A 15 24.99 -9.49 -13.46
C TRP A 15 24.08 -8.26 -13.59
N ASP A 16 24.27 -7.46 -14.59
CA ASP A 16 23.40 -6.28 -14.87
C ASP A 16 21.94 -6.75 -15.10
N ASN A 17 21.72 -7.88 -15.77
CA ASN A 17 20.39 -8.45 -15.96
C ASN A 17 19.81 -8.95 -14.63
N VAL A 18 20.61 -9.58 -13.77
CA VAL A 18 20.18 -9.97 -12.42
C VAL A 18 19.67 -8.75 -11.64
N ILE A 19 20.50 -7.69 -11.57
CA ILE A 19 20.12 -6.45 -10.87
C ILE A 19 18.86 -5.83 -11.47
N LYS A 20 18.74 -5.82 -12.79
CA LYS A 20 17.55 -5.32 -13.49
C LYS A 20 16.30 -6.07 -13.06
N PHE A 21 16.29 -7.39 -13.15
CA PHE A 21 15.12 -8.19 -12.79
C PHE A 21 14.79 -8.09 -11.29
N GLU A 22 15.79 -8.05 -10.42
CA GLU A 22 15.56 -7.83 -8.99
C GLU A 22 14.96 -6.46 -8.70
N SER A 23 15.38 -5.42 -9.43
CA SER A 23 14.78 -4.09 -9.30
C SER A 23 13.31 -4.06 -9.76
N GLU A 24 12.98 -4.79 -10.83
CA GLU A 24 11.59 -4.93 -11.29
C GLU A 24 10.72 -5.71 -10.29
N ILE A 25 11.26 -6.76 -9.64
CA ILE A 25 10.57 -7.47 -8.55
C ILE A 25 10.26 -6.50 -7.39
N VAL A 26 11.23 -5.67 -7.00
CA VAL A 26 11.02 -4.67 -5.94
C VAL A 26 9.94 -3.66 -6.33
N ARG A 27 9.90 -3.22 -7.60
CA ARG A 27 8.85 -2.33 -8.12
C ARG A 27 7.47 -2.99 -8.06
N CYS A 28 7.35 -4.23 -8.53
CA CYS A 28 6.10 -4.98 -8.47
C CYS A 28 5.60 -5.14 -7.03
N ASN A 29 6.47 -5.51 -6.10
CA ASN A 29 6.12 -5.64 -4.68
C ASN A 29 5.66 -4.31 -4.06
N LYS A 30 6.28 -3.18 -4.44
CA LYS A 30 5.81 -1.85 -4.00
C LYS A 30 4.42 -1.53 -4.53
N SER A 31 4.14 -1.88 -5.80
CA SER A 31 2.82 -1.69 -6.39
C SER A 31 1.76 -2.54 -5.71
N ILE A 32 2.07 -3.81 -5.41
CA ILE A 32 1.18 -4.70 -4.65
C ILE A 32 0.84 -4.07 -3.29
N LYS A 33 1.84 -3.60 -2.56
CA LYS A 33 1.61 -2.96 -1.27
C LYS A 33 0.70 -1.73 -1.36
N ILE A 34 0.87 -0.89 -2.37
CA ILE A 34 0.00 0.28 -2.59
C ILE A 34 -1.46 -0.16 -2.80
N TRP A 35 -1.69 -1.23 -3.55
CA TRP A 35 -3.03 -1.76 -3.78
C TRP A 35 -3.65 -2.38 -2.53
N GLU A 36 -2.85 -3.12 -1.74
CA GLU A 36 -3.27 -3.69 -0.45
C GLU A 36 -3.63 -2.59 0.56
N ASP A 37 -2.79 -1.54 0.66
CA ASP A 37 -3.03 -0.39 1.54
C ASP A 37 -4.34 0.33 1.14
N ARG A 38 -4.59 0.53 -0.16
CA ARG A 38 -5.83 1.13 -0.66
C ARG A 38 -7.06 0.30 -0.31
N LEU A 39 -7.00 -1.01 -0.51
CA LEU A 39 -8.11 -1.92 -0.17
C LEU A 39 -8.38 -1.91 1.33
N SER A 40 -7.32 -1.92 2.14
CA SER A 40 -7.41 -1.82 3.60
C SER A 40 -8.08 -0.53 4.05
N GLU A 41 -7.74 0.62 3.43
CA GLU A 41 -8.35 1.91 3.73
C GLU A 41 -9.86 1.92 3.45
N ILE A 42 -10.28 1.41 2.28
CA ILE A 42 -11.71 1.33 1.93
C ILE A 42 -12.44 0.38 2.90
N THR A 43 -11.84 -0.77 3.20
CA THR A 43 -12.40 -1.74 4.15
C THR A 43 -12.63 -1.11 5.53
N ALA A 44 -11.66 -0.34 6.02
CA ALA A 44 -11.79 0.38 7.28
C ALA A 44 -12.92 1.41 7.26
N LYS A 45 -13.07 2.16 6.15
CA LYS A 45 -14.16 3.14 5.97
C LYS A 45 -15.53 2.45 5.96
N VAL A 46 -15.67 1.32 5.26
CA VAL A 46 -16.91 0.52 5.26
C VAL A 46 -17.26 0.09 6.69
N SER A 47 -16.33 -0.58 7.37
CA SER A 47 -16.56 -1.08 8.74
C SER A 47 -16.90 0.04 9.73
N GLN A 48 -16.25 1.20 9.63
CA GLN A 48 -16.55 2.34 10.48
C GLN A 48 -17.96 2.90 10.20
N THR A 49 -18.36 2.95 8.92
CA THR A 49 -19.67 3.45 8.51
C THR A 49 -20.78 2.47 8.92
N GLU A 50 -20.55 1.16 8.80
CA GLU A 50 -21.45 0.12 9.31
C GLU A 50 -21.71 0.27 10.81
N LEU A 51 -20.67 0.51 11.58
CA LEU A 51 -20.80 0.71 13.02
C LEU A 51 -21.61 1.98 13.34
N LYS A 52 -21.37 3.09 12.62
CA LYS A 52 -22.17 4.32 12.77
C LYS A 52 -23.64 4.09 12.43
N PHE A 53 -23.90 3.46 11.30
CA PHE A 53 -25.26 3.12 10.87
C PHE A 53 -26.00 2.29 11.91
N LYS A 54 -25.34 1.23 12.43
CA LYS A 54 -25.89 0.40 13.49
C LYS A 54 -26.23 1.20 14.76
N ASN A 55 -25.31 2.10 15.15
CA ASN A 55 -25.53 2.93 16.34
C ASN A 55 -26.68 3.93 16.14
N HIS A 56 -26.78 4.57 14.96
CA HIS A 56 -27.90 5.48 14.66
C HIS A 56 -29.24 4.72 14.70
N ARG A 57 -29.32 3.52 14.12
CA ARG A 57 -30.54 2.70 14.16
C ARG A 57 -30.92 2.27 15.59
N LEU A 58 -29.94 1.92 16.41
CA LEU A 58 -30.21 1.55 17.81
C LEU A 58 -30.71 2.75 18.61
N ASN A 59 -30.11 3.93 18.42
CA ASN A 59 -30.54 5.16 19.08
C ASN A 59 -31.94 5.59 18.59
N LEU A 60 -32.22 5.48 17.31
CA LEU A 60 -33.54 5.77 16.75
C LEU A 60 -34.59 4.88 17.41
N LYS A 61 -34.39 3.56 17.40
CA LYS A 61 -35.31 2.61 18.02
C LYS A 61 -35.54 2.87 19.51
N LYS A 62 -34.49 3.25 20.24
CA LYS A 62 -34.62 3.62 21.66
C LYS A 62 -35.52 4.84 21.84
N ASN A 63 -35.27 5.93 21.09
CA ASN A 63 -36.05 7.15 21.20
C ASN A 63 -37.51 6.96 20.73
N GLU A 64 -37.76 6.09 19.75
CA GLU A 64 -39.13 5.70 19.35
C GLU A 64 -39.89 4.99 20.49
N LEU A 65 -39.21 4.10 21.21
CA LEU A 65 -39.79 3.46 22.38
C LEU A 65 -40.06 4.42 23.54
N ASP A 66 -39.11 5.35 23.78
CA ASP A 66 -39.27 6.41 24.79
C ASP A 66 -40.44 7.33 24.41
N LEU A 67 -40.62 7.67 23.14
CA LEU A 67 -41.74 8.46 22.64
C LEU A 67 -43.07 7.73 22.87
N GLU A 68 -43.16 6.45 22.55
CA GLU A 68 -44.35 5.61 22.77
C GLU A 68 -44.72 5.58 24.27
N GLU A 69 -43.72 5.48 25.16
CA GLU A 69 -43.97 5.52 26.59
C GLU A 69 -44.54 6.87 27.03
N ILE A 70 -43.99 8.00 26.57
CA ILE A 70 -44.50 9.33 26.88
C ILE A 70 -45.91 9.53 26.33
N GLU A 71 -46.20 9.10 25.11
CA GLU A 71 -47.57 9.17 24.55
C GLU A 71 -48.58 8.35 25.37
N ASN A 72 -48.16 7.17 25.81
CA ASN A 72 -49.00 6.36 26.71
C ASN A 72 -49.24 7.04 28.07
N ARG A 73 -48.23 7.75 28.59
CA ARG A 73 -48.40 8.53 29.82
C ARG A 73 -49.33 9.72 29.63
N ILE A 74 -49.18 10.46 28.55
CA ILE A 74 -50.08 11.57 28.19
C ILE A 74 -51.55 11.06 28.14
N ARG A 75 -51.82 10.00 27.39
CA ARG A 75 -53.16 9.39 27.26
C ARG A 75 -53.74 9.02 28.60
N LYS A 76 -52.96 8.37 29.48
CA LYS A 76 -53.41 8.02 30.84
C LYS A 76 -53.71 9.24 31.69
N THR A 77 -52.90 10.28 31.58
CA THR A 77 -53.02 11.53 32.31
C THR A 77 -54.29 12.29 31.85
N GLU A 78 -54.57 12.33 30.58
CA GLU A 78 -55.80 12.91 30.00
C GLU A 78 -57.06 12.18 30.48
N GLN A 79 -57.06 10.83 30.42
CA GLN A 79 -58.19 10.03 30.88
C GLN A 79 -58.54 10.24 32.37
N ARG A 80 -57.54 10.52 33.20
CA ARG A 80 -57.74 10.77 34.64
C ARG A 80 -58.29 12.17 34.89
N LYS A 81 -58.08 13.13 34.00
CA LYS A 81 -58.53 14.50 34.15
C LYS A 81 -60.05 14.60 34.37
N ASP A 82 -60.81 13.79 33.65
CA ASP A 82 -62.30 13.77 33.75
C ASP A 82 -62.84 13.24 35.09
N GLN A 83 -61.99 12.65 35.93
CA GLN A 83 -62.36 12.11 37.23
C GLN A 83 -62.00 13.00 38.42
N LEU A 84 -61.25 14.12 38.13
CA LEU A 84 -60.78 15.04 39.19
C LEU A 84 -61.90 16.01 39.60
N LYS A 85 -61.97 16.23 40.91
CA LYS A 85 -63.00 17.11 41.53
C LYS A 85 -62.41 18.36 42.21
N SER A 86 -61.09 18.34 42.48
CA SER A 86 -60.37 19.45 43.14
C SER A 86 -59.63 20.30 42.13
N GLU A 87 -59.83 21.63 42.22
CA GLU A 87 -59.16 22.61 41.41
C GLU A 87 -57.60 22.48 41.46
N ARG A 88 -57.07 22.17 42.64
CA ARG A 88 -55.62 21.96 42.83
C ARG A 88 -55.12 20.71 42.11
N GLU A 89 -55.89 19.63 42.07
CA GLU A 89 -55.54 18.40 41.36
C GLU A 89 -55.58 18.63 39.84
N ILE A 90 -56.55 19.40 39.36
CA ILE A 90 -56.67 19.79 37.93
C ILE A 90 -55.46 20.60 37.48
N GLU A 91 -55.03 21.59 38.31
CA GLU A 91 -53.87 22.41 38.01
C GLU A 91 -52.59 21.55 38.00
N ALA A 92 -52.38 20.64 38.98
CA ALA A 92 -51.24 19.74 39.04
C ALA A 92 -51.20 18.83 37.76
N GLN A 93 -52.35 18.28 37.36
CA GLN A 93 -52.49 17.44 36.17
C GLN A 93 -52.19 18.22 34.86
N ASN A 94 -52.66 19.48 34.75
CA ASN A 94 -52.33 20.32 33.60
C ASN A 94 -50.81 20.62 33.54
N ASN A 95 -50.16 20.90 34.67
CA ASN A 95 -48.72 21.10 34.70
C ASN A 95 -47.95 19.87 34.29
N GLU A 96 -48.40 18.66 34.68
CA GLU A 96 -47.80 17.40 34.23
C GLU A 96 -47.98 17.18 32.76
N LEU A 97 -49.16 17.46 32.19
CA LEU A 97 -49.43 17.37 30.75
C LEU A 97 -48.50 18.30 29.94
N ILE A 98 -48.29 19.55 30.40
CA ILE A 98 -47.40 20.49 29.77
C ILE A 98 -45.97 19.89 29.71
N ARG A 99 -45.45 19.38 30.84
CA ARG A 99 -44.11 18.75 30.91
C ARG A 99 -43.98 17.54 29.98
N LEU A 100 -45.01 16.68 29.93
CA LEU A 100 -45.02 15.51 29.06
C LEU A 100 -45.02 15.92 27.57
N ASN A 101 -45.81 16.94 27.21
CA ASN A 101 -45.83 17.45 25.84
C ASN A 101 -44.48 18.08 25.45
N ASP A 102 -43.85 18.87 26.33
CA ASP A 102 -42.53 19.42 26.09
C ASP A 102 -41.47 18.30 25.88
N THR A 103 -41.62 17.19 26.62
CA THR A 103 -40.74 16.04 26.47
C THR A 103 -41.00 15.31 25.15
N LYS A 104 -42.27 15.17 24.77
CA LYS A 104 -42.69 14.59 23.46
C LYS A 104 -42.09 15.38 22.31
N GLU A 105 -42.25 16.71 22.27
CA GLU A 105 -41.70 17.56 21.22
C GLU A 105 -40.18 17.45 21.08
N LYS A 106 -39.46 17.37 22.21
CA LYS A 106 -38.00 17.15 22.21
C LYS A 106 -37.63 15.82 21.63
N LEU A 107 -38.34 14.72 22.01
CA LEU A 107 -38.11 13.39 21.49
C LEU A 107 -38.42 13.33 19.98
N GLU A 108 -39.50 13.91 19.52
CA GLU A 108 -39.85 14.01 18.09
C GLU A 108 -38.76 14.71 17.29
N SER A 109 -38.22 15.83 17.80
CA SER A 109 -37.11 16.54 17.17
C SER A 109 -35.84 15.67 17.08
N VAL A 110 -35.49 14.96 18.15
CA VAL A 110 -34.33 14.03 18.15
C VAL A 110 -34.54 12.88 17.18
N ILE A 111 -35.76 12.32 17.12
CA ILE A 111 -36.10 11.23 16.20
C ILE A 111 -35.93 11.68 14.75
N LEU A 112 -36.40 12.89 14.38
CA LEU A 112 -36.22 13.44 13.05
C LEU A 112 -34.76 13.59 12.67
N GLU A 113 -33.92 14.10 13.57
CA GLU A 113 -32.45 14.19 13.37
C GLU A 113 -31.81 12.80 13.20
N LEU A 114 -32.23 11.84 14.00
CA LEU A 114 -31.73 10.46 13.92
C LEU A 114 -32.15 9.78 12.61
N LEU A 115 -33.36 10.02 12.12
CA LEU A 115 -33.85 9.52 10.82
C LEU A 115 -32.98 10.04 9.67
N GLU A 116 -32.69 11.35 9.66
CA GLU A 116 -31.78 11.93 8.67
C GLU A 116 -30.37 11.32 8.74
N ASN A 117 -29.86 11.09 9.95
CA ASN A 117 -28.55 10.50 10.13
C ASN A 117 -28.51 9.03 9.69
N VAL A 118 -29.58 8.26 9.92
CA VAL A 118 -29.74 6.88 9.41
C VAL A 118 -29.73 6.89 7.89
N GLU A 119 -30.55 7.74 7.24
CA GLU A 119 -30.63 7.83 5.77
C GLU A 119 -29.27 8.23 5.16
N LYS A 120 -28.61 9.25 5.72
CA LYS A 120 -27.29 9.71 5.25
C LYS A 120 -26.23 8.61 5.38
N THR A 121 -26.21 7.89 6.52
CA THR A 121 -25.22 6.81 6.73
C THR A 121 -25.54 5.59 5.90
N GLU A 122 -26.79 5.25 5.66
CA GLU A 122 -27.22 4.16 4.77
C GLU A 122 -26.76 4.39 3.34
N LYS A 123 -27.00 5.60 2.80
CA LYS A 123 -26.55 5.99 1.47
C LYS A 123 -25.02 5.93 1.35
N LEU A 124 -24.31 6.51 2.32
CA LEU A 124 -22.85 6.48 2.35
C LEU A 124 -22.32 5.05 2.39
N LEU A 125 -22.95 4.16 3.17
CA LEU A 125 -22.57 2.76 3.26
C LEU A 125 -22.78 2.04 1.91
N ALA A 126 -23.87 2.30 1.22
CA ALA A 126 -24.12 1.74 -0.11
C ALA A 126 -23.05 2.20 -1.12
N ASP A 127 -22.72 3.49 -1.13
CA ASP A 127 -21.70 4.05 -2.03
C ASP A 127 -20.31 3.44 -1.75
N LEU A 128 -19.90 3.37 -0.47
CA LEU A 128 -18.63 2.76 -0.05
C LEU A 128 -18.57 1.27 -0.35
N SER A 129 -19.68 0.55 -0.19
CA SER A 129 -19.76 -0.87 -0.51
C SER A 129 -19.58 -1.12 -2.00
N ASN A 130 -20.19 -0.30 -2.85
CA ASN A 130 -20.00 -0.37 -4.31
C ASN A 130 -18.56 -0.05 -4.72
N GLU A 131 -17.96 0.97 -4.10
CA GLU A 131 -16.54 1.29 -4.31
C GLU A 131 -15.63 0.12 -3.88
N PHE A 132 -15.91 -0.48 -2.73
CA PHE A 132 -15.17 -1.65 -2.24
C PHE A 132 -15.23 -2.82 -3.22
N PHE A 133 -16.42 -3.21 -3.67
CA PHE A 133 -16.56 -4.33 -4.62
C PHE A 133 -15.85 -4.08 -5.95
N GLY A 134 -15.96 -2.85 -6.48
CA GLY A 134 -15.26 -2.47 -7.70
C GLY A 134 -13.74 -2.51 -7.53
N THR A 135 -13.24 -1.93 -6.42
CA THR A 135 -11.81 -1.88 -6.10
C THR A 135 -11.26 -3.26 -5.77
N ASP A 136 -11.95 -4.09 -4.99
CA ASP A 136 -11.51 -5.45 -4.61
C ASP A 136 -11.29 -6.33 -5.84
N LYS A 137 -12.23 -6.30 -6.78
CA LYS A 137 -12.10 -7.07 -8.03
C LYS A 137 -10.91 -6.62 -8.87
N GLN A 138 -10.72 -5.30 -9.01
CA GLN A 138 -9.60 -4.75 -9.78
C GLN A 138 -8.27 -5.07 -9.09
N VAL A 139 -8.16 -4.83 -7.79
CA VAL A 139 -6.94 -5.08 -7.00
C VAL A 139 -6.53 -6.55 -7.08
N LYS A 140 -7.48 -7.49 -6.97
CA LYS A 140 -7.19 -8.92 -7.12
C LYS A 140 -6.58 -9.26 -8.47
N ASN A 141 -7.16 -8.74 -9.54
CA ASN A 141 -6.64 -8.98 -10.90
C ASN A 141 -5.24 -8.37 -11.08
N ASP A 142 -5.03 -7.13 -10.61
CA ASP A 142 -3.76 -6.43 -10.74
C ASP A 142 -2.66 -7.11 -9.92
N ILE A 143 -2.97 -7.58 -8.71
CA ILE A 143 -2.04 -8.34 -7.86
C ILE A 143 -1.70 -9.69 -8.51
N GLU A 144 -2.66 -10.38 -9.09
CA GLU A 144 -2.42 -11.64 -9.80
C GLU A 144 -1.48 -11.44 -11.00
N GLU A 145 -1.70 -10.39 -11.80
CA GLU A 145 -0.81 -10.03 -12.92
C GLU A 145 0.60 -9.68 -12.43
N LEU A 146 0.72 -8.87 -11.36
CA LEU A 146 2.01 -8.51 -10.78
C LEU A 146 2.75 -9.75 -10.23
N ASN A 147 2.05 -10.67 -9.58
CA ASN A 147 2.65 -11.91 -9.08
C ASN A 147 3.14 -12.81 -10.21
N ARG A 148 2.43 -12.85 -11.33
CA ARG A 148 2.90 -13.55 -12.54
C ARG A 148 4.18 -12.94 -13.06
N LYS A 149 4.25 -11.60 -13.20
CA LYS A 149 5.47 -10.88 -13.61
C LYS A 149 6.63 -11.14 -12.66
N ILE A 150 6.38 -11.12 -11.34
CA ILE A 150 7.40 -11.46 -10.33
C ILE A 150 7.93 -12.88 -10.54
N SER A 151 7.05 -13.84 -10.83
CA SER A 151 7.48 -15.22 -11.08
C SER A 151 8.36 -15.33 -12.33
N GLU A 152 8.01 -14.62 -13.41
CA GLU A 152 8.80 -14.55 -14.63
C GLU A 152 10.17 -13.90 -14.37
N TYR A 153 10.20 -12.74 -13.70
CA TYR A 153 11.46 -12.05 -13.37
C TYR A 153 12.37 -12.87 -12.44
N LYS A 154 11.80 -13.63 -11.50
CA LYS A 154 12.57 -14.57 -10.67
C LYS A 154 13.24 -15.66 -11.49
N LYS A 155 12.52 -16.24 -12.43
CA LYS A 155 13.07 -17.27 -13.34
C LYS A 155 14.20 -16.71 -14.21
N GLU A 156 14.00 -15.52 -14.77
CA GLU A 156 15.01 -14.86 -15.58
C GLU A 156 16.26 -14.52 -14.75
N SER A 157 16.06 -13.91 -13.55
CA SER A 157 17.17 -13.60 -12.63
C SER A 157 17.97 -14.84 -12.26
N GLU A 158 17.30 -15.95 -11.95
CA GLU A 158 17.93 -17.22 -11.63
C GLU A 158 18.69 -17.81 -12.82
N SER A 159 18.14 -17.76 -14.02
CA SER A 159 18.81 -18.17 -15.25
C SER A 159 20.13 -17.40 -15.45
N TYR A 160 20.11 -16.08 -15.30
CA TYR A 160 21.32 -15.25 -15.40
C TYR A 160 22.32 -15.50 -14.27
N ARG A 161 21.86 -15.78 -13.06
CA ARG A 161 22.73 -16.19 -11.93
C ARG A 161 23.45 -17.51 -12.21
N ASN A 162 22.74 -18.48 -12.78
CA ASN A 162 23.33 -19.77 -13.14
C ASN A 162 24.40 -19.59 -14.24
N LYS A 163 24.09 -18.85 -15.31
CA LYS A 163 25.05 -18.51 -16.37
C LYS A 163 26.27 -17.79 -15.81
N PHE A 164 26.07 -16.84 -14.88
CA PHE A 164 27.15 -16.15 -14.20
C PHE A 164 28.01 -17.11 -13.38
N SER A 165 27.38 -18.01 -12.60
CA SER A 165 28.10 -18.96 -11.74
C SER A 165 28.91 -19.99 -12.52
N GLU A 166 28.44 -20.39 -13.69
CA GLU A 166 29.17 -21.29 -14.60
C GLU A 166 30.36 -20.57 -15.27
N LEU A 167 30.09 -19.37 -15.83
CA LEU A 167 31.11 -18.65 -16.59
C LEU A 167 32.23 -18.09 -15.72
N ILE A 168 31.98 -17.72 -14.47
CA ILE A 168 32.99 -17.16 -13.58
C ILE A 168 34.10 -18.17 -13.25
N GLU A 169 33.80 -19.47 -13.34
CA GLU A 169 34.82 -20.52 -13.15
C GLU A 169 35.88 -20.54 -14.25
N SER A 170 35.61 -19.89 -15.39
CA SER A 170 36.58 -19.75 -16.49
C SER A 170 37.62 -18.64 -16.28
N LEU A 171 37.49 -17.86 -15.20
CA LEU A 171 38.49 -16.85 -14.82
C LEU A 171 39.63 -17.46 -14.00
N SER A 172 40.80 -16.88 -14.12
CA SER A 172 41.91 -17.21 -13.20
C SER A 172 41.50 -16.93 -11.75
N PRO A 173 42.03 -17.71 -10.74
CA PRO A 173 41.61 -17.57 -9.33
C PRO A 173 41.72 -16.14 -8.78
N THR A 174 42.78 -15.43 -9.15
CA THR A 174 42.98 -14.01 -8.74
C THR A 174 41.95 -13.09 -9.30
N ASN A 175 41.63 -13.21 -10.61
CA ASN A 175 40.65 -12.38 -11.29
C ASN A 175 39.23 -12.72 -10.86
N LYS A 176 38.89 -14.00 -10.65
CA LYS A 176 37.64 -14.47 -10.08
C LYS A 176 37.38 -13.85 -8.71
N ALA A 177 38.33 -13.94 -7.77
CA ALA A 177 38.18 -13.36 -6.44
C ALA A 177 37.95 -11.85 -6.47
N LYS A 178 38.70 -11.13 -7.30
CA LYS A 178 38.55 -9.67 -7.45
C LYS A 178 37.27 -9.30 -8.14
N PHE A 179 36.87 -10.01 -9.19
CA PHE A 179 35.62 -9.76 -9.93
C PHE A 179 34.41 -9.97 -9.01
N SER A 180 34.37 -11.10 -8.28
CA SER A 180 33.31 -11.39 -7.31
C SER A 180 33.20 -10.32 -6.21
N LYS A 181 34.33 -9.83 -5.70
CA LYS A 181 34.34 -8.76 -4.69
C LYS A 181 33.73 -7.46 -5.25
N LEU A 182 34.06 -7.09 -6.49
CA LEU A 182 33.57 -5.87 -7.11
C LEU A 182 32.07 -5.95 -7.46
N VAL A 183 31.62 -7.08 -8.00
CA VAL A 183 30.22 -7.33 -8.32
C VAL A 183 29.32 -7.30 -7.07
N ASN A 184 29.81 -7.83 -5.95
CA ASN A 184 29.08 -7.81 -4.69
C ASN A 184 29.17 -6.46 -3.95
N SER A 185 29.86 -5.47 -4.53
CA SER A 185 29.86 -4.11 -4.00
C SER A 185 28.53 -3.40 -4.24
N LYS A 186 28.31 -2.23 -3.60
CA LYS A 186 27.02 -1.49 -3.64
C LYS A 186 26.50 -1.16 -5.03
N ASP A 187 27.35 -1.06 -6.04
CA ASP A 187 26.97 -0.67 -7.41
C ASP A 187 26.99 -1.83 -8.42
N GLY A 188 27.42 -3.03 -8.00
CA GLY A 188 27.37 -4.25 -8.82
C GLY A 188 28.26 -4.25 -10.07
N VAL A 189 29.17 -3.27 -10.24
CA VAL A 189 29.96 -3.11 -11.45
C VAL A 189 31.43 -3.51 -11.19
N ALA A 190 31.89 -4.57 -11.88
CA ALA A 190 33.26 -5.08 -11.75
C ALA A 190 34.19 -4.62 -12.89
N ILE A 191 33.67 -4.41 -14.10
CA ILE A 191 34.44 -3.99 -15.26
C ILE A 191 33.84 -2.70 -15.87
N ALA A 192 34.68 -1.78 -16.32
CA ALA A 192 34.27 -0.51 -16.89
C ALA A 192 34.99 -0.25 -18.20
N LYS A 193 34.28 0.31 -19.16
CA LYS A 193 34.85 0.75 -20.44
C LYS A 193 35.70 2.01 -20.24
N LEU A 194 36.79 2.12 -21.00
CA LEU A 194 37.54 3.37 -21.12
C LEU A 194 36.96 4.23 -22.25
N ASN A 195 36.72 5.50 -21.97
CA ASN A 195 36.44 6.53 -22.97
C ASN A 195 37.73 7.36 -23.18
N GLY A 196 38.55 6.90 -24.13
CA GLY A 196 39.93 7.39 -24.24
C GLY A 196 40.77 7.00 -23.01
N GLU A 197 41.20 8.00 -22.24
CA GLU A 197 41.93 7.78 -20.97
C GLU A 197 41.04 7.86 -19.73
N THR A 198 39.73 7.99 -19.90
CA THR A 198 38.79 8.19 -18.77
C THR A 198 38.00 6.94 -18.47
N CYS A 199 38.02 6.50 -17.21
CA CYS A 199 37.16 5.40 -16.74
C CYS A 199 35.68 5.80 -16.75
N SER A 200 34.83 5.08 -17.49
CA SER A 200 33.40 5.41 -17.64
C SER A 200 32.62 5.31 -16.33
N ARG A 201 33.18 4.65 -15.30
CA ARG A 201 32.45 4.46 -14.04
C ARG A 201 32.75 5.52 -12.98
N CYS A 202 34.01 5.92 -12.83
CA CYS A 202 34.41 6.89 -11.80
C CYS A 202 34.88 8.22 -12.35
N ASN A 203 34.88 8.38 -13.68
CA ASN A 203 35.32 9.56 -14.41
C ASN A 203 36.79 9.98 -14.12
N PHE A 204 37.59 9.05 -13.60
CA PHE A 204 39.00 9.30 -13.33
C PHE A 204 39.84 9.10 -14.60
N LYS A 205 40.76 10.02 -14.86
CA LYS A 205 41.70 9.92 -15.98
C LYS A 205 42.87 9.02 -15.58
N VAL A 206 42.95 7.84 -16.21
CA VAL A 206 44.04 6.90 -15.98
C VAL A 206 45.29 7.29 -16.76
N PRO A 207 46.50 6.86 -16.37
CA PRO A 207 47.73 7.09 -17.13
C PRO A 207 47.61 6.58 -18.57
N SER A 208 48.14 7.33 -19.55
CA SER A 208 48.06 6.99 -20.96
C SER A 208 48.61 5.60 -21.29
N SER A 209 49.72 5.21 -20.63
CA SER A 209 50.31 3.87 -20.79
C SER A 209 49.35 2.74 -20.38
N LEU A 210 48.59 2.96 -19.33
CA LEU A 210 47.59 2.00 -18.82
C LEU A 210 46.36 1.97 -19.74
N ALA A 211 45.95 3.12 -20.28
CA ALA A 211 44.84 3.19 -21.24
C ALA A 211 45.19 2.44 -22.53
N VAL A 212 46.39 2.63 -23.06
CA VAL A 212 46.87 1.89 -24.26
C VAL A 212 46.98 0.38 -23.99
N SER A 213 47.49 0.00 -22.82
CA SER A 213 47.56 -1.43 -22.41
C SER A 213 46.20 -2.06 -22.35
N ALA A 214 45.22 -1.42 -21.70
CA ALA A 214 43.85 -1.88 -21.58
C ALA A 214 43.17 -2.00 -22.95
N SER A 215 43.22 -0.95 -23.77
CA SER A 215 42.60 -0.93 -25.10
C SER A 215 43.20 -1.96 -26.08
N SER A 216 44.47 -2.31 -25.91
CA SER A 216 45.11 -3.36 -26.73
C SER A 216 44.76 -4.79 -26.28
N HIS A 217 44.05 -4.97 -25.17
CA HIS A 217 43.69 -6.22 -24.55
C HIS A 217 44.88 -7.18 -24.27
N LYS A 218 46.10 -6.63 -24.26
CA LYS A 218 47.33 -7.40 -24.01
C LYS A 218 47.47 -7.79 -22.55
N LYS A 219 46.98 -6.96 -21.66
CA LYS A 219 46.99 -7.19 -20.19
C LYS A 219 45.63 -6.83 -19.59
N ILE A 220 45.32 -7.51 -18.49
CA ILE A 220 44.15 -7.18 -17.68
C ILE A 220 44.56 -6.04 -16.75
N GLU A 221 44.02 -4.86 -17.02
CA GLU A 221 44.33 -3.64 -16.28
C GLU A 221 43.17 -3.27 -15.34
N VAL A 222 43.49 -2.45 -14.34
CA VAL A 222 42.52 -1.96 -13.38
C VAL A 222 42.59 -0.47 -13.23
N CYS A 223 41.46 0.18 -13.03
CA CYS A 223 41.43 1.62 -12.76
C CYS A 223 42.12 1.91 -11.41
N THR A 224 43.11 2.80 -11.42
CA THR A 224 43.90 3.15 -10.24
C THR A 224 43.08 3.87 -9.16
N ASN A 225 41.95 4.45 -9.51
CA ASN A 225 41.07 5.15 -8.57
C ASN A 225 39.97 4.21 -7.96
N CYS A 226 39.18 3.56 -8.82
CA CYS A 226 38.05 2.75 -8.31
C CYS A 226 38.30 1.24 -8.24
N GLY A 227 39.47 0.78 -8.75
CA GLY A 227 39.90 -0.63 -8.68
C GLY A 227 39.17 -1.59 -9.61
N ARG A 228 38.21 -1.13 -10.42
CA ARG A 228 37.50 -1.95 -11.41
C ARG A 228 38.42 -2.35 -12.56
N PHE A 229 38.15 -3.52 -13.12
CA PHE A 229 38.76 -3.88 -14.40
C PHE A 229 38.39 -2.85 -15.48
N ILE A 230 39.33 -2.59 -16.40
CA ILE A 230 39.10 -1.63 -17.49
C ILE A 230 39.48 -2.24 -18.83
N TYR A 231 38.74 -1.83 -19.92
CA TYR A 231 38.89 -2.31 -21.28
C TYR A 231 38.60 -1.20 -22.29
#